data_a141557823c804625e790c4134b555f8
#
_entry.id   a141557823c804625e790c4134b555f8
#
_cell.length_a   1.000
_cell.length_b   1.000
_cell.length_c   1.000
_cell.angle_alpha   90.00
_cell.angle_beta   90.00
_cell.angle_gamma   90.00
#
_symmetry.space_group_name_H-M   'P 1'
#
loop_
_entity.id
_entity.type
_entity.pdbx_description
1 polymer ?
#
loop_
_entity_poly.entity_id
_entity_poly.type
_entity_poly.pdbx_seq_one_letter_code
_entity_poly.pdbx_strand_id
1 'polypeptide(L)'
;FKKTVRRPLDVVATNAIANQRRAERYVDFDQMEYAPEIASTMDIYADEMTTYSELRPMLNIKCPNEEITAVLDSLFGDILNLKYNLFGWARTMCKYGDFFLYLDIDDKFGVQSVIALPTSEVERLEGKDSTNPNYIQYQWNSAGLTFENWQVCHFRVLGNDKYAPYGTSILEPARRIWRQLTLMEDAMMAYRV
;
A
#
# COMPACT_ATOMS: atom_id res chain seq x y z
N PHE A 1 20.21 7.74 -31.98
CA PHE A 1 19.41 6.94 -31.03
C PHE A 1 17.96 6.88 -31.53
N LYS A 2 17.53 5.72 -32.12
CA LYS A 2 16.12 5.51 -32.45
C LYS A 2 15.35 5.31 -31.14
N LYS A 3 14.49 6.25 -30.75
CA LYS A 3 13.47 6.03 -29.72
C LYS A 3 12.54 4.91 -30.21
N THR A 4 12.62 3.76 -29.59
CA THR A 4 11.66 2.67 -29.82
C THR A 4 10.35 3.10 -29.20
N VAL A 5 9.40 3.53 -30.03
CA VAL A 5 8.02 3.81 -29.58
C VAL A 5 7.43 2.47 -29.19
N ARG A 6 7.28 2.21 -27.89
CA ARG A 6 6.61 1.01 -27.38
C ARG A 6 5.15 1.05 -27.88
N ARG A 7 4.71 -0.02 -28.52
CA ARG A 7 3.31 -0.13 -28.97
C ARG A 7 2.39 -0.17 -27.75
N PRO A 8 1.20 0.45 -27.81
CA PRO A 8 0.25 0.44 -26.68
C PRO A 8 -0.08 -0.97 -26.18
N LEU A 9 -0.16 -1.94 -27.09
CA LEU A 9 -0.38 -3.37 -26.78
C LEU A 9 0.74 -3.98 -25.93
N ASP A 10 2.00 -3.59 -26.14
CA ASP A 10 3.13 -4.11 -25.36
C ASP A 10 3.10 -3.59 -23.92
N VAL A 11 2.61 -2.36 -23.72
CA VAL A 11 2.45 -1.75 -22.39
C VAL A 11 1.34 -2.44 -21.62
N VAL A 12 0.20 -2.68 -22.26
CA VAL A 12 -0.95 -3.37 -21.63
C VAL A 12 -0.57 -4.80 -21.24
N ALA A 13 0.09 -5.54 -22.13
CA ALA A 13 0.53 -6.91 -21.84
C ALA A 13 1.56 -6.94 -20.70
N THR A 14 2.51 -6.01 -20.67
CA THR A 14 3.51 -5.90 -19.61
C THR A 14 2.88 -5.60 -18.27
N ASN A 15 1.90 -4.68 -18.22
CA ASN A 15 1.18 -4.33 -17.01
C ASN A 15 0.34 -5.52 -16.50
N ALA A 16 -0.35 -6.25 -17.38
CA ALA A 16 -1.11 -7.42 -16.99
C ALA A 16 -0.24 -8.51 -16.33
N ILE A 17 0.95 -8.79 -16.89
CA ILE A 17 1.92 -9.75 -16.32
C ILE A 17 2.45 -9.23 -14.97
N ALA A 18 2.75 -7.94 -14.86
CA ALA A 18 3.23 -7.35 -13.62
C ALA A 18 2.17 -7.44 -12.51
N ASN A 19 0.91 -7.20 -12.84
CA ASN A 19 -0.21 -7.29 -11.90
C ASN A 19 -0.50 -8.73 -11.47
N GLN A 20 -0.45 -9.70 -12.38
CA GLN A 20 -0.54 -11.11 -12.03
C GLN A 20 0.56 -11.52 -11.03
N ARG A 21 1.80 -11.14 -11.28
CA ARG A 21 2.92 -11.40 -10.37
C ARG A 21 2.76 -10.69 -9.02
N ARG A 22 2.11 -9.53 -8.99
CA ARG A 22 1.78 -8.82 -7.76
C ARG A 22 0.72 -9.57 -6.95
N ALA A 23 -0.35 -10.01 -7.59
CA ALA A 23 -1.39 -10.81 -6.95
C ALA A 23 -0.83 -12.10 -6.33
N GLU A 24 0.04 -12.82 -7.06
CA GLU A 24 0.72 -14.02 -6.53
C GLU A 24 1.56 -13.72 -5.28
N ARG A 25 2.25 -12.57 -5.24
CA ARG A 25 3.01 -12.17 -4.05
C ARG A 25 2.10 -11.89 -2.87
N TYR A 26 0.98 -11.23 -3.10
CA TYR A 26 0.03 -10.88 -2.05
C TYR A 26 -0.62 -12.12 -1.43
N VAL A 27 -0.93 -13.13 -2.24
CA VAL A 27 -1.40 -14.44 -1.74
C VAL A 27 -0.34 -15.08 -0.84
N ASP A 28 0.94 -15.06 -1.22
CA ASP A 28 2.01 -15.56 -0.37
C ASP A 28 2.07 -14.81 0.97
N PHE A 29 1.98 -13.47 0.96
CA PHE A 29 2.02 -12.67 2.17
C PHE A 29 0.81 -12.95 3.08
N ASP A 30 -0.36 -13.18 2.50
CA ASP A 30 -1.55 -13.58 3.25
C ASP A 30 -1.34 -14.93 3.94
N GLN A 31 -0.74 -15.90 3.26
CA GLN A 31 -0.43 -17.20 3.83
C GLN A 31 0.68 -17.13 4.88
N MET A 32 1.71 -16.31 4.65
CA MET A 32 2.80 -16.11 5.63
C MET A 32 2.29 -15.53 6.95
N GLU A 33 1.27 -14.69 6.92
CA GLU A 33 0.69 -14.09 8.13
C GLU A 33 0.01 -15.11 9.06
N TYR A 34 -0.36 -16.30 8.58
CA TYR A 34 -0.87 -17.35 9.46
C TYR A 34 0.20 -17.89 10.42
N ALA A 35 1.48 -17.71 10.11
CA ALA A 35 2.56 -18.04 11.05
C ALA A 35 2.63 -16.96 12.15
N PRO A 36 2.46 -17.35 13.44
CA PRO A 36 2.36 -16.37 14.55
C PRO A 36 3.64 -15.52 14.71
N GLU A 37 4.80 -16.06 14.34
CA GLU A 37 6.08 -15.35 14.40
C GLU A 37 6.11 -14.21 13.39
N ILE A 38 5.56 -14.43 12.20
CA ILE A 38 5.49 -13.42 11.14
C ILE A 38 4.45 -12.36 11.50
N ALA A 39 3.27 -12.78 11.98
CA ALA A 39 2.24 -11.85 12.43
C ALA A 39 2.76 -10.94 13.55
N SER A 40 3.39 -11.51 14.57
CA SER A 40 3.98 -10.74 15.68
C SER A 40 5.08 -9.79 15.21
N THR A 41 5.89 -10.21 14.24
CA THR A 41 6.94 -9.36 13.67
C THR A 41 6.32 -8.14 12.96
N MET A 42 5.25 -8.33 12.18
CA MET A 42 4.56 -7.21 11.54
C MET A 42 3.93 -6.26 12.55
N ASP A 43 3.37 -6.80 13.63
CA ASP A 43 2.81 -5.99 14.73
C ASP A 43 3.89 -5.14 15.40
N ILE A 44 5.08 -5.70 15.66
CA ILE A 44 6.22 -4.95 16.21
C ILE A 44 6.67 -3.84 15.24
N TYR A 45 6.77 -4.11 13.94
CA TYR A 45 7.11 -3.07 12.97
C TYR A 45 6.09 -1.94 12.94
N ALA A 46 4.79 -2.29 12.96
CA ALA A 46 3.73 -1.29 12.98
C ALA A 46 3.72 -0.47 14.28
N ASP A 47 3.94 -1.12 15.42
CA ASP A 47 4.00 -0.46 16.73
C ASP A 47 5.18 0.52 16.81
N GLU A 48 6.37 0.10 16.39
CA GLU A 48 7.57 0.95 16.36
C GLU A 48 7.41 2.16 15.41
N MET A 49 6.66 2.04 14.32
CA MET A 49 6.38 3.16 13.43
C MET A 49 5.33 4.13 13.99
N THR A 50 4.49 3.67 14.91
CA THR A 50 3.35 4.44 15.45
C THR A 50 3.51 4.75 16.94
N THR A 51 4.70 4.57 17.49
CA THR A 51 4.99 4.88 18.90
C THR A 51 4.71 6.33 19.23
N TYR A 52 4.08 6.55 20.38
CA TYR A 52 3.85 7.88 20.94
C TYR A 52 4.05 7.87 22.46
N SER A 53 4.39 9.02 22.99
CA SER A 53 4.45 9.24 24.42
C SER A 53 3.92 10.64 24.75
N GLU A 54 3.69 10.93 26.03
CA GLU A 54 3.29 12.26 26.48
C GLU A 54 4.26 13.35 26.04
N LEU A 55 5.57 13.03 25.95
CA LEU A 55 6.63 13.94 25.50
C LEU A 55 6.79 14.00 23.99
N ARG A 56 6.30 13.00 23.26
CA ARG A 56 6.39 12.89 21.80
C ARG A 56 5.03 12.44 21.25
N PRO A 57 4.14 13.38 20.94
CA PRO A 57 2.88 13.05 20.32
C PRO A 57 3.12 12.39 18.95
N MET A 58 2.24 11.47 18.55
CA MET A 58 2.30 10.78 17.25
C MET A 58 2.32 11.79 16.08
N LEU A 59 1.58 12.88 16.22
CA LEU A 59 1.57 13.98 15.26
C LEU A 59 1.96 15.27 15.97
N ASN A 60 2.88 16.02 15.38
CA ASN A 60 3.30 17.33 15.87
C ASN A 60 3.20 18.33 14.72
N ILE A 61 2.19 19.18 14.76
CA ILE A 61 1.96 20.23 13.77
C ILE A 61 2.68 21.49 14.21
N LYS A 62 3.60 21.98 13.39
CA LYS A 62 4.34 23.23 13.62
C LYS A 62 4.00 24.24 12.54
N CYS A 63 3.13 25.15 12.83
CA CYS A 63 2.75 26.23 11.93
C CYS A 63 2.73 27.57 12.71
N PRO A 64 3.22 28.67 12.15
CA PRO A 64 3.17 29.99 12.77
C PRO A 64 1.76 30.59 12.79
N ASN A 65 0.83 30.07 12.01
CA ASN A 65 -0.56 30.53 11.92
C ASN A 65 -1.48 29.60 12.70
N GLU A 66 -2.15 30.12 13.72
CA GLU A 66 -3.05 29.36 14.60
C GLU A 66 -4.30 28.86 13.88
N GLU A 67 -4.85 29.58 12.90
CA GLU A 67 -6.02 29.18 12.12
C GLU A 67 -5.69 27.93 11.26
N ILE A 68 -4.52 27.94 10.63
CA ILE A 68 -4.05 26.80 9.81
C ILE A 68 -3.81 25.59 10.74
N THR A 69 -3.23 25.82 11.91
CA THR A 69 -3.00 24.74 12.88
C THR A 69 -4.33 24.11 13.30
N ALA A 70 -5.34 24.89 13.61
CA ALA A 70 -6.65 24.38 13.99
C ALA A 70 -7.31 23.55 12.88
N VAL A 71 -7.21 23.99 11.63
CA VAL A 71 -7.72 23.21 10.46
C VAL A 71 -6.96 21.89 10.31
N LEU A 72 -5.65 21.90 10.45
CA LEU A 72 -4.84 20.67 10.35
C LEU A 72 -5.09 19.72 11.53
N ASP A 73 -5.26 20.24 12.73
CA ASP A 73 -5.60 19.42 13.91
C ASP A 73 -6.97 18.74 13.73
N SER A 74 -7.97 19.45 13.21
CA SER A 74 -9.26 18.85 12.88
C SER A 74 -9.15 17.82 11.76
N LEU A 75 -8.39 18.10 10.70
CA LEU A 75 -8.18 17.16 9.61
C LEU A 75 -7.52 15.86 10.10
N PHE A 76 -6.42 15.97 10.81
CA PHE A 76 -5.66 14.80 11.25
C PHE A 76 -6.24 14.11 12.48
N GLY A 77 -6.86 14.87 13.39
CA GLY A 77 -7.46 14.36 14.61
C GLY A 77 -8.83 13.76 14.41
N ASP A 78 -9.74 14.52 13.75
CA ASP A 78 -11.14 14.15 13.65
C ASP A 78 -11.46 13.39 12.37
N ILE A 79 -11.04 13.90 11.19
CA ILE A 79 -11.39 13.30 9.89
C ILE A 79 -10.56 12.05 9.62
N LEU A 80 -9.24 12.15 9.66
CA LEU A 80 -8.35 11.00 9.47
C LEU A 80 -8.29 10.09 10.69
N ASN A 81 -8.55 10.61 11.87
CA ASN A 81 -8.43 9.93 13.15
C ASN A 81 -7.12 9.10 13.23
N LEU A 82 -6.00 9.79 13.03
CA LEU A 82 -4.68 9.13 12.89
C LEU A 82 -4.33 8.28 14.10
N LYS A 83 -4.69 8.71 15.31
CA LYS A 83 -4.39 7.98 16.54
C LYS A 83 -4.97 6.56 16.53
N TYR A 84 -6.14 6.40 15.92
CA TYR A 84 -6.81 5.11 15.86
C TYR A 84 -6.39 4.29 14.63
N ASN A 85 -6.27 4.94 13.48
CA ASN A 85 -6.13 4.24 12.20
C ASN A 85 -4.68 3.94 11.81
N LEU A 86 -3.72 4.74 12.29
CA LEU A 86 -2.35 4.72 11.77
C LEU A 86 -1.65 3.36 11.96
N PHE A 87 -1.90 2.68 13.09
CA PHE A 87 -1.35 1.34 13.33
C PHE A 87 -1.79 0.33 12.26
N GLY A 88 -3.10 0.27 11.96
CA GLY A 88 -3.64 -0.64 10.95
C GLY A 88 -3.13 -0.30 9.54
N TRP A 89 -3.01 0.98 9.20
CA TRP A 89 -2.46 1.44 7.93
C TRP A 89 -0.98 1.09 7.79
N ALA A 90 -0.19 1.33 8.82
CA ALA A 90 1.23 0.98 8.87
C ALA A 90 1.43 -0.53 8.73
N ARG A 91 0.64 -1.33 9.46
CA ARG A 91 0.68 -2.78 9.39
C ARG A 91 0.37 -3.31 7.98
N THR A 92 -0.67 -2.78 7.35
CA THR A 92 -1.04 -3.13 5.98
C THR A 92 0.06 -2.73 5.00
N MET A 93 0.64 -1.55 5.16
CA MET A 93 1.76 -1.09 4.35
C MET A 93 3.00 -1.98 4.52
N CYS A 94 3.31 -2.43 5.73
CA CYS A 94 4.39 -3.39 5.99
C CYS A 94 4.15 -4.71 5.27
N LYS A 95 2.93 -5.25 5.36
CA LYS A 95 2.55 -6.53 4.77
C LYS A 95 2.65 -6.53 3.25
N TYR A 96 2.03 -5.57 2.58
CA TYR A 96 1.94 -5.56 1.12
C TYR A 96 3.02 -4.70 0.44
N GLY A 97 3.66 -3.81 1.19
CA GLY A 97 4.57 -2.81 0.65
C GLY A 97 3.87 -1.55 0.13
N ASP A 98 2.55 -1.60 -0.03
CA ASP A 98 1.69 -0.55 -0.54
C ASP A 98 0.49 -0.33 0.37
N PHE A 99 -0.04 0.89 0.39
CA PHE A 99 -1.28 1.22 1.04
C PHE A 99 -1.98 2.34 0.27
N PHE A 100 -3.28 2.19 0.04
CA PHE A 100 -4.09 3.15 -0.71
C PHE A 100 -5.19 3.72 0.17
N LEU A 101 -5.26 5.04 0.22
CA LEU A 101 -6.25 5.77 0.97
C LEU A 101 -7.05 6.63 0.01
N TYR A 102 -8.33 6.36 -0.12
CA TYR A 102 -9.25 7.18 -0.89
C TYR A 102 -9.69 8.38 -0.06
N LEU A 103 -9.67 9.54 -0.66
CA LEU A 103 -10.10 10.81 -0.08
C LEU A 103 -11.44 11.21 -0.68
N ASP A 104 -12.46 11.34 0.13
CA ASP A 104 -13.73 11.93 -0.25
C ASP A 104 -13.64 13.44 -0.06
N ILE A 105 -13.60 14.15 -1.18
CA ILE A 105 -13.32 15.59 -1.20
C ILE A 105 -14.53 16.34 -1.78
N ASP A 106 -15.08 17.25 -0.97
CA ASP A 106 -16.11 18.17 -1.40
C ASP A 106 -15.50 19.53 -1.75
N ASP A 107 -16.03 20.20 -2.79
CA ASP A 107 -15.50 21.49 -3.27
C ASP A 107 -15.60 22.62 -2.24
N LYS A 108 -16.53 22.53 -1.28
CA LYS A 108 -16.77 23.57 -0.28
C LYS A 108 -16.11 23.29 1.06
N PHE A 109 -16.14 22.02 1.47
CA PHE A 109 -15.72 21.59 2.79
C PHE A 109 -14.37 20.88 2.83
N GLY A 110 -13.76 20.63 1.67
CA GLY A 110 -12.49 19.89 1.57
C GLY A 110 -12.66 18.41 1.82
N VAL A 111 -11.69 17.78 2.51
CA VAL A 111 -11.72 16.36 2.82
C VAL A 111 -12.75 16.07 3.89
N GLN A 112 -13.78 15.29 3.55
CA GLN A 112 -14.85 14.92 4.49
C GLN A 112 -14.64 13.56 5.13
N SER A 113 -14.14 12.62 4.37
CA SER A 113 -13.87 11.27 4.86
C SER A 113 -12.68 10.63 4.16
N VAL A 114 -12.12 9.60 4.79
CA VAL A 114 -11.03 8.80 4.23
C VAL A 114 -11.37 7.33 4.34
N ILE A 115 -11.13 6.59 3.27
CA ILE A 115 -11.46 5.16 3.18
C ILE A 115 -10.19 4.40 2.77
N ALA A 116 -9.78 3.44 3.60
CA ALA A 116 -8.72 2.53 3.24
C ALA A 116 -9.20 1.56 2.16
N LEU A 117 -8.54 1.57 1.00
CA LEU A 117 -8.87 0.66 -0.09
C LEU A 117 -8.12 -0.68 0.07
N PRO A 118 -8.74 -1.80 -0.33
CA PRO A 118 -8.09 -3.10 -0.31
C PRO A 118 -6.87 -3.11 -1.24
N THR A 119 -5.67 -3.20 -0.69
CA THR A 119 -4.41 -3.08 -1.45
C THR A 119 -4.28 -4.12 -2.57
N SER A 120 -4.84 -5.31 -2.37
CA SER A 120 -4.82 -6.40 -3.36
C SER A 120 -5.69 -6.13 -4.60
N GLU A 121 -6.68 -5.24 -4.47
CA GLU A 121 -7.70 -4.99 -5.51
C GLU A 121 -7.48 -3.66 -6.25
N VAL A 122 -6.62 -2.80 -5.71
CA VAL A 122 -6.32 -1.50 -6.32
C VAL A 122 -5.16 -1.63 -7.28
N GLU A 123 -5.37 -1.14 -8.49
CA GLU A 123 -4.39 -1.11 -9.56
C GLU A 123 -4.06 0.32 -9.96
N ARG A 124 -2.77 0.61 -10.09
CA ARG A 124 -2.28 1.88 -10.60
C ARG A 124 -2.16 1.80 -12.12
N LEU A 125 -2.85 2.67 -12.80
CA LEU A 125 -2.89 2.77 -14.25
C LEU A 125 -1.99 3.92 -14.71
N GLU A 126 -1.00 3.60 -15.54
CA GLU A 126 -0.10 4.57 -16.14
C GLU A 126 -0.18 4.50 -17.67
N GLY A 127 0.01 5.65 -18.33
CA GLY A 127 0.11 5.71 -19.79
C GLY A 127 -1.18 5.42 -20.55
N LYS A 128 -2.35 5.47 -19.91
CA LYS A 128 -3.65 5.34 -20.60
C LYS A 128 -4.01 6.60 -21.39
N ASP A 129 -3.59 7.76 -20.93
CA ASP A 129 -3.80 9.01 -21.65
C ASP A 129 -2.73 9.20 -22.71
N SER A 130 -3.15 9.27 -23.98
CA SER A 130 -2.25 9.51 -25.11
C SER A 130 -1.66 10.92 -25.10
N THR A 131 -2.34 11.87 -24.45
CA THR A 131 -1.92 13.29 -24.38
C THR A 131 -0.90 13.51 -23.28
N ASN A 132 -1.05 12.78 -22.15
CA ASN A 132 -0.13 12.87 -21.01
C ASN A 132 0.27 11.46 -20.51
N PRO A 133 1.39 10.91 -21.02
CA PRO A 133 1.85 9.57 -20.64
C PRO A 133 2.18 9.41 -19.14
N ASN A 134 2.38 10.52 -18.44
CA ASN A 134 2.69 10.53 -17.00
C ASN A 134 1.43 10.64 -16.13
N TYR A 135 0.25 10.68 -16.76
CA TYR A 135 -0.99 10.75 -16.02
C TYR A 135 -1.29 9.42 -15.35
N ILE A 136 -1.58 9.47 -14.05
CA ILE A 136 -1.79 8.31 -13.19
C ILE A 136 -3.25 8.30 -12.77
N GLN A 137 -3.88 7.14 -12.88
CA GLN A 137 -5.20 6.85 -12.32
C GLN A 137 -5.10 5.60 -11.45
N TYR A 138 -6.06 5.41 -10.57
CA TYR A 138 -6.18 4.21 -9.75
C TYR A 138 -7.50 3.53 -10.06
N GLN A 139 -7.46 2.23 -10.23
CA GLN A 139 -8.65 1.43 -10.49
C GLN A 139 -8.87 0.46 -9.34
N TRP A 140 -10.07 0.47 -8.80
CA TRP A 140 -10.52 -0.56 -7.87
C TRP A 140 -11.25 -1.64 -8.66
N ASN A 141 -10.60 -2.78 -8.84
CA ASN A 141 -11.05 -3.82 -9.76
C ASN A 141 -12.40 -4.43 -9.37
N SER A 142 -12.62 -4.74 -8.10
CA SER A 142 -13.87 -5.35 -7.63
C SER A 142 -15.07 -4.43 -7.75
N ALA A 143 -14.89 -3.14 -7.53
CA ALA A 143 -15.94 -2.14 -7.64
C ALA A 143 -16.10 -1.60 -9.08
N GLY A 144 -15.12 -1.82 -9.96
CA GLY A 144 -15.10 -1.26 -11.31
C GLY A 144 -14.95 0.27 -11.34
N LEU A 145 -14.50 0.87 -10.23
CA LEU A 145 -14.34 2.31 -10.09
C LEU A 145 -12.92 2.74 -10.48
N THR A 146 -12.83 3.88 -11.16
CA THR A 146 -11.56 4.52 -11.49
C THR A 146 -11.50 5.87 -10.78
N PHE A 147 -10.42 6.10 -10.07
CA PHE A 147 -10.16 7.32 -9.31
C PHE A 147 -9.04 8.13 -9.97
N GLU A 148 -9.14 9.43 -9.84
CA GLU A 148 -8.12 10.36 -10.23
C GLU A 148 -6.95 10.36 -9.23
N ASN A 149 -5.77 10.80 -9.67
CA ASN A 149 -4.57 10.80 -8.84
C ASN A 149 -4.67 11.65 -7.57
N TRP A 150 -5.51 12.67 -7.57
CA TRP A 150 -5.74 13.57 -6.42
C TRP A 150 -6.74 13.00 -5.40
N GLN A 151 -7.52 11.97 -5.78
CA GLN A 151 -8.48 11.30 -4.90
C GLN A 151 -7.84 10.16 -4.10
N VAL A 152 -6.66 9.68 -4.48
CA VAL A 152 -6.03 8.53 -3.82
C VAL A 152 -4.62 8.87 -3.37
N CYS A 153 -4.38 8.74 -2.07
CA CYS A 153 -3.04 8.75 -1.52
C CYS A 153 -2.44 7.35 -1.60
N HIS A 154 -1.36 7.21 -2.35
CA HIS A 154 -0.61 5.97 -2.46
C HIS A 154 0.66 6.05 -1.60
N PHE A 155 0.66 5.33 -0.48
CA PHE A 155 1.81 5.15 0.39
C PHE A 155 2.54 3.88 0.00
N ARG A 156 3.87 3.92 0.00
CA ARG A 156 4.68 2.75 -0.35
C ARG A 156 5.95 2.65 0.48
N VAL A 157 6.32 1.45 0.81
CA VAL A 157 7.63 1.17 1.41
C VAL A 157 8.65 1.16 0.28
N LEU A 158 9.59 2.09 0.34
CA LEU A 158 10.69 2.17 -0.63
C LEU A 158 11.63 0.99 -0.40
N GLY A 159 11.92 0.28 -1.45
CA GLY A 159 12.77 -0.89 -1.43
C GLY A 159 13.41 -1.14 -2.78
N ASN A 160 13.24 -2.32 -3.32
CA ASN A 160 13.83 -2.70 -4.58
C ASN A 160 13.08 -2.11 -5.78
N ASP A 161 13.77 -1.37 -6.65
CA ASP A 161 13.23 -0.77 -7.89
C ASP A 161 12.59 -1.80 -8.85
N LYS A 162 12.86 -3.09 -8.66
CA LYS A 162 12.27 -4.19 -9.43
C LYS A 162 10.73 -4.17 -9.41
N TYR A 163 10.14 -3.65 -8.35
CA TYR A 163 8.69 -3.62 -8.16
C TYR A 163 8.04 -2.27 -8.47
N ALA A 164 8.85 -1.29 -8.88
CA ALA A 164 8.32 0.00 -9.28
C ALA A 164 7.19 -0.15 -10.34
N PRO A 165 6.08 0.60 -10.23
CA PRO A 165 5.84 1.76 -9.36
C PRO A 165 5.30 1.43 -7.96
N TYR A 166 5.19 0.16 -7.61
CA TYR A 166 4.71 -0.32 -6.31
C TYR A 166 5.85 -0.41 -5.28
N GLY A 167 5.48 -0.52 -4.02
CA GLY A 167 6.42 -0.72 -2.92
C GLY A 167 6.89 -2.17 -2.78
N THR A 168 7.77 -2.38 -1.81
CA THR A 168 8.31 -3.70 -1.47
C THR A 168 7.90 -4.06 -0.06
N SER A 169 7.19 -5.18 0.11
CA SER A 169 6.84 -5.71 1.42
C SER A 169 8.07 -6.02 2.25
N ILE A 170 8.00 -5.83 3.57
CA ILE A 170 9.04 -6.28 4.50
C ILE A 170 9.17 -7.81 4.52
N LEU A 171 8.14 -8.54 4.08
CA LEU A 171 8.12 -10.00 4.00
C LEU A 171 8.78 -10.55 2.74
N GLU A 172 9.01 -9.72 1.71
CA GLU A 172 9.55 -10.17 0.42
C GLU A 172 10.89 -10.94 0.55
N PRO A 173 11.86 -10.54 1.37
CA PRO A 173 13.09 -11.31 1.54
C PRO A 173 12.87 -12.69 2.15
N ALA A 174 11.89 -12.85 3.02
CA ALA A 174 11.58 -14.11 3.70
C ALA A 174 10.74 -15.07 2.84
N ARG A 175 10.06 -14.57 1.80
CA ARG A 175 9.10 -15.33 0.99
C ARG A 175 9.67 -16.62 0.40
N ARG A 176 10.89 -16.59 -0.11
CA ARG A 176 11.55 -17.78 -0.68
C ARG A 176 11.81 -18.85 0.39
N ILE A 177 12.30 -18.44 1.55
CA ILE A 177 12.63 -19.35 2.65
C ILE A 177 11.35 -19.95 3.21
N TRP A 178 10.31 -19.14 3.36
CA TRP A 178 9.00 -19.59 3.83
C TRP A 178 8.40 -20.68 2.91
N ARG A 179 8.42 -20.49 1.59
CA ARG A 179 7.97 -21.52 0.64
C ARG A 179 8.76 -22.83 0.76
N GLN A 180 10.07 -22.75 0.98
CA GLN A 180 10.91 -23.93 1.18
C GLN A 180 10.56 -24.63 2.50
N LEU A 181 10.32 -23.88 3.56
CA LEU A 181 9.91 -24.42 4.86
C LEU A 181 8.57 -25.17 4.75
N THR A 182 7.57 -24.57 4.13
CA THR A 182 6.26 -25.20 3.92
C THR A 182 6.38 -26.53 3.17
N LEU A 183 7.18 -26.56 2.09
CA LEU A 183 7.43 -27.79 1.35
C LEU A 183 8.15 -28.87 2.20
N MET A 184 9.06 -28.47 3.08
CA MET A 184 9.72 -29.41 4.00
C MET A 184 8.77 -29.96 5.05
N GLU A 185 7.88 -29.12 5.58
CA GLU A 185 6.85 -29.53 6.52
C GLU A 185 5.90 -30.54 5.89
N ASP A 186 5.42 -30.27 4.67
CA ASP A 186 4.57 -31.19 3.90
C ASP A 186 5.28 -32.54 3.63
N ALA A 187 6.56 -32.51 3.24
CA ALA A 187 7.35 -33.70 3.02
C ALA A 187 7.57 -34.51 4.29
N MET A 188 7.77 -33.84 5.44
CA MET A 188 7.89 -34.50 6.74
C MET A 188 6.56 -35.15 7.18
N MET A 189 5.44 -34.50 6.92
CA MET A 189 4.12 -35.07 7.17
C MET A 189 3.89 -36.32 6.33
N ALA A 190 4.18 -36.26 5.03
CA ALA A 190 4.05 -37.40 4.11
C ALA A 190 4.98 -38.58 4.48
N TYR A 191 6.15 -38.30 5.04
CA TYR A 191 7.10 -39.35 5.47
C TYR A 191 6.66 -40.07 6.75
N ARG A 192 5.87 -39.41 7.61
CA ARG A 192 5.40 -39.96 8.88
C ARG A 192 4.11 -40.75 8.78
N VAL A 193 3.40 -40.66 7.64
CA VAL A 193 2.19 -41.46 7.33
C VAL A 193 2.60 -42.73 6.61
#